data_c022a9bddfc1cbaa5058adbd7670a042
#
_entry.id   c022a9bddfc1cbaa5058adbd7670a042
#
_cell.length_a   1.000
_cell.length_b   1.000
_cell.length_c   1.000
_cell.angle_alpha   90.00
_cell.angle_beta   90.00
_cell.angle_gamma   90.00
#
_symmetry.space_group_name_H-M   'P 1'
#
loop_
_entity.id
_entity.type
_entity.pdbx_description
1 polymer ?
#
loop_
_entity_poly.entity_id
_entity_poly.type
_entity_poly.pdbx_seq_one_letter_code
_entity_poly.pdbx_strand_id
1 'polypeptide(L)'
;MNKAILDIEVQEYINGHLKDDVHRIAMSNSPFEAVTAQELAGQIAAKNRSEKKLPTWFNTPGIYYPQLLSVEQSSSERTATYKATLIVGNDVLDLTGGFGVDSACFSKVAETVTHCELLPELSEIAAHNAQVLRLSNIDFLNTDGIEHLQNAKKSFATIYIDPARRGKAGKVFMLKDCSPNVVDNLDLFLAKASRVIIKTSPLLDISAGIRELKNVSEIQIISVKNECKELLFILEPGVENQWTKITSITINESIKKVTFKKSTVEPQQAAVTEGAFLSINGLPTAMTSENVIPSRPATWTRTTEEHSAKLLQNELKRYLYEPDVALLKSGAFDAIGELFNLEKLDTQSQLYTADHFTPKFPGRIFIIENVLTKKELKKQKELTGNVIVRNYPAKADELTKAFKIKSSGEAFLIFTKVRKTGYLILKASILQHY
;
A
#
# COMPACT_ATOMS: atom_id res chain seq x y z
N MET A 1 -14.22 27.95 -4.01
CA MET A 1 -12.88 28.26 -3.43
C MET A 1 -12.84 29.73 -2.97
N ASN A 2 -12.46 30.01 -1.71
CA ASN A 2 -12.25 31.40 -1.21
C ASN A 2 -10.83 31.89 -1.60
N LYS A 3 -10.75 32.81 -2.57
CA LYS A 3 -9.45 33.30 -3.09
C LYS A 3 -8.64 34.10 -2.09
N ALA A 4 -9.28 34.75 -1.07
CA ALA A 4 -8.56 35.44 -0.02
C ALA A 4 -7.62 34.58 0.81
N ILE A 5 -7.83 33.26 0.83
CA ILE A 5 -6.90 32.29 1.45
C ILE A 5 -5.53 32.29 0.76
N LEU A 6 -5.46 32.70 -0.50
CA LEU A 6 -4.20 32.76 -1.26
C LEU A 6 -3.41 34.05 -1.04
N ASP A 7 -3.96 35.03 -0.30
CA ASP A 7 -3.26 36.25 0.04
C ASP A 7 -2.01 35.94 0.89
N ILE A 8 -0.94 36.66 0.66
CA ILE A 8 0.37 36.40 1.26
C ILE A 8 0.29 36.35 2.78
N GLU A 9 -0.38 37.31 3.40
CA GLU A 9 -0.50 37.39 4.87
C GLU A 9 -1.29 36.19 5.44
N VAL A 10 -2.31 35.73 4.73
CA VAL A 10 -3.10 34.53 5.11
C VAL A 10 -2.26 33.27 4.99
N GLN A 11 -1.47 33.14 3.91
CA GLN A 11 -0.57 32.01 3.72
C GLN A 11 0.57 31.98 4.77
N GLU A 12 1.11 33.15 5.15
CA GLU A 12 2.09 33.27 6.23
C GLU A 12 1.48 32.86 7.57
N TYR A 13 0.25 33.30 7.85
CA TYR A 13 -0.47 32.90 9.05
C TYR A 13 -0.66 31.36 9.07
N ILE A 14 -1.16 30.75 8.00
CA ILE A 14 -1.35 29.29 7.89
C ILE A 14 -0.02 28.57 8.16
N ASN A 15 1.08 29.03 7.55
CA ASN A 15 2.41 28.42 7.72
C ASN A 15 2.96 28.58 9.14
N GLY A 16 2.71 29.70 9.78
CA GLY A 16 3.15 29.98 11.16
C GLY A 16 2.43 29.12 12.21
N HIS A 17 1.19 28.66 11.91
CA HIS A 17 0.32 27.98 12.86
C HIS A 17 0.18 26.46 12.60
N LEU A 18 1.05 25.86 11.78
CA LEU A 18 0.99 24.42 11.46
C LEU A 18 1.09 23.48 12.68
N LYS A 19 1.69 23.94 13.78
CA LYS A 19 1.88 23.16 15.01
C LYS A 19 0.83 23.46 16.09
N ASP A 20 -0.04 24.42 15.85
CA ASP A 20 -1.02 24.86 16.82
C ASP A 20 -2.25 23.93 16.87
N ASP A 21 -3.03 24.06 17.94
CA ASP A 21 -4.29 23.32 18.08
C ASP A 21 -5.33 23.89 17.11
N VAL A 22 -5.62 23.12 16.07
CA VAL A 22 -6.59 23.47 15.02
C VAL A 22 -7.98 23.75 15.58
N HIS A 23 -8.42 23.03 16.62
CA HIS A 23 -9.73 23.28 17.26
C HIS A 23 -9.77 24.64 17.95
N ARG A 24 -8.68 25.03 18.60
CA ARG A 24 -8.56 26.34 19.22
C ARG A 24 -8.61 27.46 18.18
N ILE A 25 -7.93 27.28 17.04
CA ILE A 25 -7.98 28.26 15.92
C ILE A 25 -9.42 28.39 15.40
N ALA A 26 -10.12 27.27 15.16
CA ALA A 26 -11.50 27.30 14.66
C ALA A 26 -12.50 28.02 15.58
N MET A 27 -12.21 28.09 16.89
CA MET A 27 -13.03 28.76 17.90
C MET A 27 -12.60 30.19 18.18
N SER A 28 -11.50 30.67 17.60
CA SER A 28 -11.02 32.04 17.79
C SER A 28 -11.66 33.01 16.80
N ASN A 29 -11.41 34.30 16.97
CA ASN A 29 -11.72 35.28 15.94
C ASN A 29 -10.66 35.21 14.84
N SER A 30 -11.10 35.29 13.58
CA SER A 30 -10.15 35.40 12.47
C SER A 30 -9.46 36.76 12.51
N PRO A 31 -8.14 36.83 12.29
CA PRO A 31 -7.44 38.10 12.11
C PRO A 31 -7.68 38.74 10.72
N PHE A 32 -8.44 38.07 9.83
CA PHE A 32 -8.71 38.51 8.47
C PHE A 32 -10.22 38.68 8.25
N GLU A 33 -10.65 39.79 7.62
CA GLU A 33 -12.06 40.04 7.33
C GLU A 33 -12.66 39.06 6.31
N ALA A 34 -11.87 38.70 5.27
CA ALA A 34 -12.32 37.88 4.14
C ALA A 34 -12.17 36.36 4.35
N VAL A 35 -11.60 35.92 5.47
CA VAL A 35 -11.32 34.52 5.76
C VAL A 35 -11.79 34.18 7.18
N THR A 36 -12.65 33.21 7.33
CA THR A 36 -13.14 32.76 8.64
C THR A 36 -12.11 31.92 9.41
N ALA A 37 -12.25 31.85 10.71
CA ALA A 37 -11.40 31.02 11.58
C ALA A 37 -11.52 29.53 11.22
N GLN A 38 -12.72 29.08 10.80
CA GLN A 38 -12.97 27.72 10.34
C GLN A 38 -12.24 27.40 9.03
N GLU A 39 -12.19 28.34 8.07
CA GLU A 39 -11.40 28.18 6.85
C GLU A 39 -9.92 28.11 7.13
N LEU A 40 -9.38 28.98 8.01
CA LEU A 40 -7.98 28.92 8.45
C LEU A 40 -7.64 27.57 9.08
N ALA A 41 -8.46 27.14 10.03
CA ALA A 41 -8.30 25.85 10.69
C ALA A 41 -8.36 24.67 9.69
N GLY A 42 -9.27 24.74 8.73
CA GLY A 42 -9.38 23.75 7.66
C GLY A 42 -8.13 23.66 6.78
N GLN A 43 -7.60 24.81 6.35
CA GLN A 43 -6.37 24.88 5.57
C GLN A 43 -5.15 24.36 6.35
N ILE A 44 -5.01 24.75 7.61
CA ILE A 44 -3.93 24.28 8.49
C ILE A 44 -4.00 22.76 8.67
N ALA A 45 -5.17 22.20 8.99
CA ALA A 45 -5.35 20.77 9.17
C ALA A 45 -5.01 19.98 7.90
N ALA A 46 -5.54 20.43 6.75
CA ALA A 46 -5.33 19.77 5.47
C ALA A 46 -3.87 19.88 5.01
N LYS A 47 -3.21 21.03 5.22
CA LYS A 47 -1.78 21.20 4.94
C LYS A 47 -0.93 20.30 5.81
N ASN A 48 -1.16 20.24 7.11
CA ASN A 48 -0.46 19.33 8.03
C ASN A 48 -0.58 17.87 7.60
N ARG A 49 -1.80 17.46 7.20
CA ARG A 49 -2.03 16.10 6.71
C ARG A 49 -1.22 15.78 5.46
N SER A 50 -0.93 16.80 4.67
CA SER A 50 -0.19 16.69 3.41
C SER A 50 1.33 16.55 3.61
N GLU A 51 1.91 16.95 4.73
CA GLU A 51 3.36 16.98 4.95
C GLU A 51 4.08 15.70 4.50
N LYS A 52 3.63 14.54 4.96
CA LYS A 52 4.22 13.23 4.62
C LYS A 52 3.55 12.56 3.43
N LYS A 53 2.30 12.91 3.15
CA LYS A 53 1.48 12.27 2.11
C LYS A 53 1.72 12.88 0.73
N LEU A 54 1.84 14.20 0.66
CA LEU A 54 1.95 15.02 -0.54
C LEU A 54 3.07 16.08 -0.37
N PRO A 55 4.34 15.67 -0.21
CA PRO A 55 5.44 16.58 0.11
C PRO A 55 5.63 17.70 -0.93
N THR A 56 5.39 17.44 -2.20
CA THR A 56 5.45 18.48 -3.25
C THR A 56 4.38 19.55 -3.01
N TRP A 57 3.13 19.17 -2.74
CA TRP A 57 2.05 20.13 -2.43
C TRP A 57 2.33 20.90 -1.15
N PHE A 58 2.78 20.21 -0.10
CA PHE A 58 3.09 20.84 1.19
C PHE A 58 4.15 21.93 1.08
N ASN A 59 5.20 21.69 0.28
CA ASN A 59 6.32 22.61 0.12
C ASN A 59 6.13 23.65 -0.97
N THR A 60 5.05 23.59 -1.76
CA THR A 60 4.80 24.56 -2.83
C THR A 60 3.92 25.70 -2.29
N PRO A 61 4.39 26.96 -2.31
CA PRO A 61 3.58 28.12 -1.95
C PRO A 61 2.37 28.29 -2.87
N GLY A 62 1.26 28.78 -2.30
CA GLY A 62 0.04 29.06 -3.09
C GLY A 62 -0.83 27.84 -3.36
N ILE A 63 -0.53 26.68 -2.84
CA ILE A 63 -1.43 25.52 -2.86
C ILE A 63 -2.66 25.81 -2.01
N TYR A 64 -3.83 25.58 -2.58
CA TYR A 64 -5.11 25.61 -1.87
C TYR A 64 -5.53 24.18 -1.48
N TYR A 65 -5.83 23.94 -0.22
CA TYR A 65 -6.24 22.64 0.26
C TYR A 65 -7.76 22.50 0.29
N PRO A 66 -8.34 21.41 -0.22
CA PRO A 66 -9.74 21.10 -0.06
C PRO A 66 -10.04 20.69 1.39
N GLN A 67 -11.30 20.35 1.66
CA GLN A 67 -11.66 19.76 2.96
C GLN A 67 -10.72 18.61 3.33
N LEU A 68 -10.38 18.50 4.61
CA LEU A 68 -9.45 17.49 5.14
C LEU A 68 -9.75 16.08 4.65
N LEU A 69 -11.03 15.70 4.58
CA LEU A 69 -11.45 14.38 4.09
C LEU A 69 -10.99 14.11 2.65
N SER A 70 -11.05 15.10 1.76
CA SER A 70 -10.58 14.96 0.37
C SER A 70 -9.07 14.73 0.32
N VAL A 71 -8.30 15.40 1.19
CA VAL A 71 -6.86 15.15 1.33
C VAL A 71 -6.60 13.74 1.88
N GLU A 72 -7.36 13.30 2.87
CA GLU A 72 -7.21 11.97 3.46
C GLU A 72 -7.54 10.84 2.48
N GLN A 73 -8.54 11.03 1.64
CA GLN A 73 -8.97 10.06 0.63
C GLN A 73 -8.11 10.06 -0.64
N SER A 74 -7.42 11.15 -0.94
CA SER A 74 -6.54 11.22 -2.12
C SER A 74 -5.42 10.17 -2.07
N SER A 75 -4.83 9.85 -3.20
CA SER A 75 -3.59 9.07 -3.27
C SER A 75 -2.44 9.76 -2.53
N SER A 76 -1.47 9.00 -2.05
CA SER A 76 -0.18 9.59 -1.67
C SER A 76 0.64 9.90 -2.92
N GLU A 77 1.54 10.87 -2.84
CA GLU A 77 2.43 11.19 -3.97
C GLU A 77 3.25 9.98 -4.43
N ARG A 78 3.67 9.12 -3.49
CA ARG A 78 4.39 7.88 -3.79
C ARG A 78 3.56 6.89 -4.61
N THR A 79 2.31 6.66 -4.21
CA THR A 79 1.43 5.71 -4.92
C THR A 79 0.96 6.30 -6.25
N ALA A 80 0.71 7.61 -6.34
CA ALA A 80 0.36 8.29 -7.58
C ALA A 80 1.53 8.27 -8.59
N THR A 81 2.76 8.54 -8.14
CA THR A 81 3.97 8.42 -8.97
C THR A 81 4.15 6.98 -9.49
N TYR A 82 3.90 5.98 -8.63
CA TYR A 82 3.94 4.60 -9.09
C TYR A 82 2.86 4.31 -10.15
N LYS A 83 1.63 4.75 -9.94
CA LYS A 83 0.53 4.57 -10.91
C LYS A 83 0.83 5.22 -12.26
N ALA A 84 1.52 6.34 -12.27
CA ALA A 84 1.97 6.99 -13.51
C ALA A 84 2.85 6.06 -14.37
N THR A 85 3.62 5.14 -13.75
CA THR A 85 4.41 4.15 -14.51
C THR A 85 3.56 3.07 -15.21
N LEU A 86 2.26 3.00 -14.92
CA LEU A 86 1.33 2.04 -15.50
C LEU A 86 0.55 2.60 -16.69
N ILE A 87 0.66 3.91 -16.93
CA ILE A 87 0.02 4.58 -18.05
C ILE A 87 0.64 4.07 -19.37
N VAL A 88 -0.20 3.83 -20.35
CA VAL A 88 0.20 3.50 -21.71
C VAL A 88 -0.31 4.58 -22.65
N GLY A 89 0.48 4.87 -23.69
CA GLY A 89 0.18 5.93 -24.66
C GLY A 89 0.19 7.34 -24.05
N ASN A 90 -0.30 8.30 -24.79
CA ASN A 90 -0.08 9.71 -24.51
C ASN A 90 -1.33 10.48 -24.07
N ASP A 91 -2.51 9.84 -24.08
CA ASP A 91 -3.80 10.47 -23.77
C ASP A 91 -4.50 9.72 -22.63
N VAL A 92 -4.65 10.35 -21.50
CA VAL A 92 -5.19 9.78 -20.26
C VAL A 92 -6.50 10.46 -19.90
N LEU A 93 -7.50 9.66 -19.54
CA LEU A 93 -8.74 10.13 -18.95
C LEU A 93 -8.83 9.66 -17.50
N ASP A 94 -8.83 10.59 -16.57
CA ASP A 94 -9.13 10.37 -15.15
C ASP A 94 -10.63 10.66 -14.92
N LEU A 95 -11.41 9.60 -14.77
CA LEU A 95 -12.88 9.69 -14.59
C LEU A 95 -13.32 10.18 -13.21
N THR A 96 -12.38 10.22 -12.25
CA THR A 96 -12.66 10.46 -10.82
C THR A 96 -11.58 11.33 -10.21
N GLY A 97 -11.31 12.46 -10.82
CA GLY A 97 -10.10 13.26 -10.61
C GLY A 97 -9.84 13.74 -9.16
N GLY A 98 -10.89 14.05 -8.41
CA GLY A 98 -10.78 14.44 -7.01
C GLY A 98 -9.88 15.66 -6.79
N PHE A 99 -8.95 15.55 -5.84
CA PHE A 99 -7.94 16.58 -5.55
C PHE A 99 -6.88 16.73 -6.63
N GLY A 100 -6.86 15.86 -7.66
CA GLY A 100 -5.97 15.96 -8.81
C GLY A 100 -4.57 15.37 -8.60
N VAL A 101 -4.31 14.62 -7.53
CA VAL A 101 -2.98 14.07 -7.22
C VAL A 101 -2.54 13.04 -8.26
N ASP A 102 -3.43 12.13 -8.63
CA ASP A 102 -3.15 11.11 -9.65
C ASP A 102 -2.98 11.74 -11.03
N SER A 103 -3.90 12.63 -11.43
CA SER A 103 -3.82 13.39 -12.70
C SER A 103 -2.54 14.21 -12.80
N ALA A 104 -2.08 14.85 -11.71
CA ALA A 104 -0.82 15.58 -11.65
C ALA A 104 0.42 14.67 -11.87
N CYS A 105 0.36 13.41 -11.42
CA CYS A 105 1.42 12.46 -11.69
C CYS A 105 1.34 11.91 -13.12
N PHE A 106 0.13 11.68 -13.65
CA PHE A 106 -0.08 11.22 -15.03
C PHE A 106 0.40 12.25 -16.04
N SER A 107 0.21 13.56 -15.77
CA SER A 107 0.66 14.63 -16.65
C SER A 107 2.18 14.69 -16.86
N LYS A 108 2.95 14.05 -15.98
CA LYS A 108 4.42 13.97 -16.11
C LYS A 108 4.87 12.92 -17.13
N VAL A 109 3.98 12.01 -17.55
CA VAL A 109 4.30 10.88 -18.44
C VAL A 109 3.41 10.82 -19.67
N ALA A 110 2.27 11.51 -19.68
CA ALA A 110 1.35 11.62 -20.81
C ALA A 110 1.45 13.00 -21.49
N GLU A 111 1.08 13.09 -22.76
CA GLU A 111 0.99 14.37 -23.48
C GLU A 111 -0.24 15.16 -23.07
N THR A 112 -1.35 14.47 -22.80
CA THR A 112 -2.62 15.08 -22.38
C THR A 112 -3.27 14.25 -21.28
N VAL A 113 -3.85 14.95 -20.31
CA VAL A 113 -4.67 14.36 -19.24
C VAL A 113 -6.00 15.09 -19.20
N THR A 114 -7.10 14.37 -19.29
CA THR A 114 -8.43 14.90 -19.03
C THR A 114 -8.85 14.49 -17.61
N HIS A 115 -9.10 15.49 -16.76
CA HIS A 115 -9.49 15.31 -15.36
C HIS A 115 -11.00 15.64 -15.23
N CYS A 116 -11.82 14.63 -14.89
CA CYS A 116 -13.24 14.81 -14.63
C CYS A 116 -13.52 14.78 -13.13
N GLU A 117 -14.22 15.81 -12.62
CA GLU A 117 -14.63 15.89 -11.22
C GLU A 117 -16.05 16.48 -11.12
N LEU A 118 -16.92 15.77 -10.36
CA LEU A 118 -18.34 16.15 -10.17
C LEU A 118 -18.50 17.41 -9.31
N LEU A 119 -17.67 17.56 -8.27
CA LEU A 119 -17.77 18.65 -7.31
C LEU A 119 -17.09 19.91 -7.88
N PRO A 120 -17.86 20.99 -8.19
CA PRO A 120 -17.32 22.19 -8.82
C PRO A 120 -16.14 22.81 -8.05
N GLU A 121 -16.28 22.89 -6.72
CA GLU A 121 -15.23 23.45 -5.86
C GLU A 121 -13.96 22.62 -5.91
N LEU A 122 -14.05 21.29 -5.90
CA LEU A 122 -12.90 20.41 -5.93
C LEU A 122 -12.19 20.45 -7.28
N SER A 123 -12.96 20.53 -8.38
CA SER A 123 -12.43 20.74 -9.74
C SER A 123 -11.69 22.09 -9.87
N GLU A 124 -12.27 23.17 -9.31
CA GLU A 124 -11.63 24.50 -9.28
C GLU A 124 -10.31 24.48 -8.50
N ILE A 125 -10.29 23.81 -7.33
CA ILE A 125 -9.09 23.68 -6.50
C ILE A 125 -8.01 22.89 -7.24
N ALA A 126 -8.37 21.76 -7.87
CA ALA A 126 -7.44 20.93 -8.61
C ALA A 126 -6.81 21.70 -9.80
N ALA A 127 -7.62 22.44 -10.53
CA ALA A 127 -7.17 23.31 -11.65
C ALA A 127 -6.21 24.41 -11.16
N HIS A 128 -6.58 25.12 -10.06
CA HIS A 128 -5.69 26.11 -9.46
C HIS A 128 -4.34 25.51 -9.05
N ASN A 129 -4.37 24.39 -8.32
CA ASN A 129 -3.15 23.76 -7.85
C ASN A 129 -2.26 23.24 -9.00
N ALA A 130 -2.85 22.77 -10.10
CA ALA A 130 -2.10 22.38 -11.28
C ALA A 130 -1.34 23.57 -11.89
N GLN A 131 -1.96 24.76 -11.95
CA GLN A 131 -1.28 25.99 -12.40
C GLN A 131 -0.12 26.35 -11.45
N VAL A 132 -0.34 26.28 -10.14
CA VAL A 132 0.71 26.53 -9.12
C VAL A 132 1.86 25.54 -9.26
N LEU A 133 1.57 24.27 -9.55
CA LEU A 133 2.53 23.20 -9.79
C LEU A 133 3.13 23.25 -11.22
N ARG A 134 2.74 24.22 -12.06
CA ARG A 134 3.19 24.41 -13.45
C ARG A 134 2.90 23.21 -14.37
N LEU A 135 1.75 22.58 -14.18
CA LEU A 135 1.25 21.51 -15.02
C LEU A 135 0.30 22.10 -16.09
N SER A 136 0.70 22.09 -17.34
CA SER A 136 -0.02 22.78 -18.43
C SER A 136 -0.77 21.83 -19.36
N ASN A 137 -0.65 20.53 -19.18
CA ASN A 137 -1.22 19.50 -20.05
C ASN A 137 -2.37 18.72 -19.40
N ILE A 138 -3.08 19.36 -18.49
CA ILE A 138 -4.27 18.80 -17.84
C ILE A 138 -5.48 19.67 -18.18
N ASP A 139 -6.50 19.05 -18.77
CA ASP A 139 -7.82 19.67 -19.00
C ASP A 139 -8.74 19.31 -17.84
N PHE A 140 -9.14 20.31 -17.05
CA PHE A 140 -10.06 20.16 -15.92
C PHE A 140 -11.49 20.35 -16.35
N LEU A 141 -12.32 19.32 -16.20
CA LEU A 141 -13.73 19.32 -16.56
C LEU A 141 -14.56 19.08 -15.30
N ASN A 142 -15.43 20.05 -14.97
CA ASN A 142 -16.44 19.84 -13.94
C ASN A 142 -17.65 19.12 -14.56
N THR A 143 -17.59 17.79 -14.59
CA THR A 143 -18.59 16.92 -15.22
C THR A 143 -18.58 15.53 -14.62
N ASP A 144 -19.65 14.78 -14.87
CA ASP A 144 -19.63 13.33 -14.64
C ASP A 144 -18.70 12.65 -15.66
N GLY A 145 -17.69 11.93 -15.17
CA GLY A 145 -16.71 11.25 -16.02
C GLY A 145 -17.34 10.18 -16.93
N ILE A 146 -18.41 9.50 -16.47
CA ILE A 146 -19.14 8.53 -17.30
C ILE A 146 -19.87 9.22 -18.44
N GLU A 147 -20.57 10.31 -18.15
CA GLU A 147 -21.27 11.11 -19.15
C GLU A 147 -20.27 11.68 -20.18
N HIS A 148 -19.14 12.22 -19.71
CA HIS A 148 -18.08 12.69 -20.58
C HIS A 148 -17.58 11.57 -21.52
N LEU A 149 -17.31 10.37 -20.98
CA LEU A 149 -16.83 9.25 -21.76
C LEU A 149 -17.85 8.74 -22.78
N GLN A 150 -19.14 8.70 -22.43
CA GLN A 150 -20.24 8.33 -23.35
C GLN A 150 -20.30 9.28 -24.54
N ASN A 151 -20.13 10.57 -24.33
CA ASN A 151 -20.19 11.60 -25.34
C ASN A 151 -18.87 11.80 -26.11
N ALA A 152 -17.77 11.21 -25.63
CA ALA A 152 -16.46 11.35 -26.26
C ALA A 152 -16.45 10.70 -27.65
N LYS A 153 -16.04 11.46 -28.67
CA LYS A 153 -15.90 10.99 -30.07
C LYS A 153 -14.60 10.19 -30.28
N LYS A 154 -13.63 10.34 -29.38
CA LYS A 154 -12.33 9.66 -29.43
C LYS A 154 -12.25 8.53 -28.41
N SER A 155 -11.29 7.64 -28.60
CA SER A 155 -10.83 6.71 -27.57
C SER A 155 -9.61 7.29 -26.86
N PHE A 156 -9.32 6.80 -25.67
CA PHE A 156 -8.18 7.20 -24.85
C PHE A 156 -7.13 6.08 -24.84
N ALA A 157 -5.89 6.41 -24.63
CA ALA A 157 -4.87 5.38 -24.44
C ALA A 157 -5.02 4.68 -23.08
N THR A 158 -5.26 5.46 -22.02
CA THR A 158 -5.53 4.94 -20.68
C THR A 158 -6.73 5.65 -20.07
N ILE A 159 -7.63 4.86 -19.46
CA ILE A 159 -8.68 5.35 -18.54
C ILE A 159 -8.30 4.95 -17.12
N TYR A 160 -8.31 5.91 -16.20
CA TYR A 160 -8.11 5.69 -14.75
C TYR A 160 -9.40 5.98 -13.98
N ILE A 161 -9.69 5.13 -13.00
CA ILE A 161 -10.91 5.21 -12.18
C ILE A 161 -10.57 4.88 -10.73
N ASP A 162 -10.89 5.80 -9.81
CA ASP A 162 -10.85 5.60 -8.35
C ASP A 162 -12.27 5.73 -7.77
N PRO A 163 -13.11 4.71 -7.90
CA PRO A 163 -14.53 4.83 -7.58
C PRO A 163 -14.74 4.95 -6.08
N ALA A 164 -15.52 5.96 -5.66
CA ALA A 164 -15.88 6.18 -4.27
C ALA A 164 -16.89 5.13 -3.77
N ARG A 165 -16.77 4.72 -2.51
CA ARG A 165 -17.73 3.80 -1.88
C ARG A 165 -19.03 4.50 -1.55
N ARG A 166 -20.17 3.87 -1.84
CA ARG A 166 -21.52 4.34 -1.45
C ARG A 166 -22.12 3.58 -0.25
N GLY A 167 -21.43 2.61 0.33
CA GLY A 167 -21.98 1.71 1.35
C GLY A 167 -21.98 2.28 2.76
N LYS A 168 -23.04 1.96 3.54
CA LYS A 168 -23.06 2.13 5.02
C LYS A 168 -22.01 1.21 5.65
N ALA A 169 -21.37 1.69 6.71
CA ALA A 169 -20.36 0.92 7.46
C ALA A 169 -20.87 -0.51 7.79
N GLY A 170 -20.04 -1.54 7.47
CA GLY A 170 -20.29 -2.94 7.83
C GLY A 170 -20.75 -3.88 6.73
N LYS A 171 -20.99 -3.44 5.49
CA LYS A 171 -21.29 -4.35 4.36
C LYS A 171 -20.04 -4.81 3.62
N VAL A 172 -20.10 -6.04 3.09
CA VAL A 172 -19.08 -6.59 2.19
C VAL A 172 -18.87 -5.61 1.03
N PHE A 173 -17.61 -5.29 0.76
CA PHE A 173 -17.24 -4.37 -0.30
C PHE A 173 -17.38 -5.06 -1.66
N MET A 174 -18.22 -4.55 -2.55
CA MET A 174 -18.38 -5.02 -3.94
C MET A 174 -18.20 -3.85 -4.90
N LEU A 175 -17.62 -4.11 -6.08
CA LEU A 175 -17.35 -3.09 -7.09
C LEU A 175 -18.61 -2.46 -7.65
N LYS A 176 -19.70 -3.22 -7.74
CA LYS A 176 -21.01 -2.72 -8.16
C LYS A 176 -21.63 -1.66 -7.21
N ASP A 177 -21.19 -1.62 -5.95
CA ASP A 177 -21.70 -0.68 -4.94
C ASP A 177 -20.88 0.64 -4.91
N CYS A 178 -19.95 0.81 -5.85
CA CYS A 178 -19.13 2.01 -5.97
C CYS A 178 -19.80 3.11 -6.83
N SER A 179 -19.26 4.30 -6.76
CA SER A 179 -19.62 5.42 -7.64
C SER A 179 -18.35 6.01 -8.27
N PRO A 180 -18.24 6.00 -9.61
CA PRO A 180 -19.14 5.35 -10.56
C PRO A 180 -19.19 3.82 -10.38
N ASN A 181 -20.33 3.21 -10.80
CA ASN A 181 -20.44 1.75 -10.85
C ASN A 181 -19.56 1.21 -11.99
N VAL A 182 -18.43 0.64 -11.64
CA VAL A 182 -17.46 0.16 -12.64
C VAL A 182 -17.91 -1.09 -13.37
N VAL A 183 -18.75 -1.93 -12.74
CA VAL A 183 -19.23 -3.19 -13.32
C VAL A 183 -20.22 -2.92 -14.46
N ASP A 184 -21.19 -2.02 -14.25
CA ASP A 184 -22.20 -1.68 -15.25
C ASP A 184 -21.62 -0.89 -16.43
N ASN A 185 -20.51 -0.18 -16.24
CA ASN A 185 -19.85 0.61 -17.28
C ASN A 185 -18.62 -0.06 -17.91
N LEU A 186 -18.37 -1.33 -17.59
CA LEU A 186 -17.16 -2.03 -18.00
C LEU A 186 -16.98 -2.11 -19.52
N ASP A 187 -18.08 -2.44 -20.23
CA ASP A 187 -18.06 -2.55 -21.70
C ASP A 187 -17.77 -1.19 -22.36
N LEU A 188 -18.27 -0.08 -21.80
CA LEU A 188 -17.95 1.27 -22.24
C LEU A 188 -16.46 1.57 -22.06
N PHE A 189 -15.89 1.25 -20.89
CA PHE A 189 -14.47 1.50 -20.62
C PHE A 189 -13.59 0.73 -21.60
N LEU A 190 -13.86 -0.57 -21.82
CA LEU A 190 -13.08 -1.42 -22.71
C LEU A 190 -13.24 -1.04 -24.19
N ALA A 191 -14.39 -0.48 -24.60
CA ALA A 191 -14.60 0.01 -25.94
C ALA A 191 -13.87 1.35 -26.22
N LYS A 192 -13.56 2.12 -25.17
CA LYS A 192 -13.03 3.48 -25.27
C LYS A 192 -11.57 3.61 -24.83
N ALA A 193 -10.91 2.54 -24.36
CA ALA A 193 -9.51 2.61 -23.96
C ALA A 193 -8.71 1.38 -24.36
N SER A 194 -7.41 1.58 -24.60
CA SER A 194 -6.45 0.48 -24.77
C SER A 194 -6.09 -0.16 -23.43
N ARG A 195 -6.17 0.61 -22.34
CA ARG A 195 -5.97 0.16 -20.95
C ARG A 195 -6.92 0.86 -20.01
N VAL A 196 -7.50 0.10 -19.08
CA VAL A 196 -8.31 0.63 -17.98
C VAL A 196 -7.63 0.26 -16.65
N ILE A 197 -7.44 1.23 -15.78
CA ILE A 197 -6.88 1.04 -14.44
C ILE A 197 -7.95 1.40 -13.41
N ILE A 198 -8.41 0.40 -12.65
CA ILE A 198 -9.40 0.60 -11.59
C ILE A 198 -8.70 0.47 -10.25
N LYS A 199 -8.64 1.55 -9.48
CA LYS A 199 -8.13 1.56 -8.12
C LYS A 199 -9.24 1.13 -7.16
N THR A 200 -8.91 0.25 -6.24
CA THR A 200 -9.84 -0.19 -5.20
C THR A 200 -9.19 -0.22 -3.83
N SER A 201 -10.06 -0.26 -2.81
CA SER A 201 -9.60 -0.45 -1.44
C SER A 201 -8.86 -1.79 -1.26
N PRO A 202 -7.83 -1.83 -0.41
CA PRO A 202 -7.16 -3.06 -0.05
C PRO A 202 -8.07 -4.08 0.68
N LEU A 203 -9.26 -3.67 1.12
CA LEU A 203 -10.24 -4.55 1.76
C LEU A 203 -10.98 -5.44 0.77
N LEU A 204 -11.00 -5.09 -0.53
CA LEU A 204 -11.63 -5.91 -1.56
C LEU A 204 -10.95 -7.29 -1.63
N ASP A 205 -11.78 -8.35 -1.69
CA ASP A 205 -11.29 -9.69 -2.00
C ASP A 205 -10.87 -9.76 -3.47
N ILE A 206 -9.64 -10.19 -3.72
CA ILE A 206 -9.07 -10.25 -5.07
C ILE A 206 -9.88 -11.20 -5.96
N SER A 207 -10.31 -12.35 -5.44
CA SER A 207 -11.08 -13.33 -6.22
C SER A 207 -12.48 -12.82 -6.53
N ALA A 208 -13.09 -12.04 -5.61
CA ALA A 208 -14.36 -11.37 -5.89
C ALA A 208 -14.19 -10.33 -7.01
N GLY A 209 -13.14 -9.50 -6.96
CA GLY A 209 -12.86 -8.53 -8.02
C GLY A 209 -12.64 -9.18 -9.38
N ILE A 210 -11.92 -10.30 -9.47
CA ILE A 210 -11.73 -11.06 -10.71
C ILE A 210 -13.07 -11.57 -11.28
N ARG A 211 -14.00 -11.98 -10.41
CA ARG A 211 -15.32 -12.46 -10.85
C ARG A 211 -16.25 -11.34 -11.34
N GLU A 212 -16.13 -10.15 -10.76
CA GLU A 212 -16.96 -8.99 -11.13
C GLU A 212 -16.45 -8.27 -12.39
N LEU A 213 -15.15 -8.38 -12.70
CA LEU A 213 -14.50 -7.68 -13.82
C LEU A 213 -14.17 -8.65 -14.96
N LYS A 214 -14.21 -8.14 -16.19
CA LYS A 214 -13.77 -8.84 -17.41
C LYS A 214 -12.40 -8.32 -17.85
N ASN A 215 -11.70 -9.11 -18.68
CA ASN A 215 -10.46 -8.67 -19.33
C ASN A 215 -9.36 -8.19 -18.37
N VAL A 216 -9.30 -8.75 -17.15
CA VAL A 216 -8.28 -8.41 -16.15
C VAL A 216 -6.95 -9.04 -16.56
N SER A 217 -6.04 -8.24 -17.08
CA SER A 217 -4.69 -8.67 -17.47
C SER A 217 -3.76 -8.81 -16.27
N GLU A 218 -3.88 -7.88 -15.30
CA GLU A 218 -3.03 -7.86 -14.11
C GLU A 218 -3.77 -7.26 -12.92
N ILE A 219 -3.45 -7.75 -11.73
CA ILE A 219 -3.82 -7.11 -10.45
C ILE A 219 -2.55 -6.76 -9.72
N GLN A 220 -2.43 -5.50 -9.32
CA GLN A 220 -1.30 -5.04 -8.52
C GLN A 220 -1.75 -4.71 -7.10
N ILE A 221 -1.01 -5.23 -6.13
CA ILE A 221 -1.22 -5.02 -4.70
C ILE A 221 -0.15 -4.06 -4.21
N ILE A 222 -0.54 -2.85 -3.84
CA ILE A 222 0.41 -1.79 -3.49
C ILE A 222 0.53 -1.66 -1.98
N SER A 223 1.73 -1.82 -1.45
CA SER A 223 2.06 -1.49 -0.06
C SER A 223 3.10 -0.37 0.04
N VAL A 224 2.97 0.43 1.09
CA VAL A 224 3.94 1.44 1.49
C VAL A 224 4.23 1.24 2.96
N LYS A 225 5.49 1.01 3.33
CA LYS A 225 5.92 0.76 4.72
C LYS A 225 5.09 -0.34 5.41
N ASN A 226 4.90 -1.47 4.70
CA ASN A 226 4.12 -2.62 5.16
C ASN A 226 2.64 -2.32 5.46
N GLU A 227 2.06 -1.33 4.85
CA GLU A 227 0.64 -1.05 4.90
C GLU A 227 0.07 -1.17 3.48
N CYS A 228 -0.87 -2.08 3.27
CA CYS A 228 -1.53 -2.24 1.97
C CYS A 228 -2.41 -1.01 1.72
N LYS A 229 -2.08 -0.24 0.69
CA LYS A 229 -2.72 1.04 0.39
C LYS A 229 -3.86 0.90 -0.60
N GLU A 230 -3.66 0.13 -1.64
CA GLU A 230 -4.61 0.02 -2.75
C GLU A 230 -4.40 -1.27 -3.53
N LEU A 231 -5.45 -1.71 -4.23
CA LEU A 231 -5.38 -2.71 -5.29
C LEU A 231 -5.66 -2.00 -6.61
N LEU A 232 -4.89 -2.33 -7.64
CA LEU A 232 -5.09 -1.84 -9.00
C LEU A 232 -5.47 -3.02 -9.89
N PHE A 233 -6.67 -2.97 -10.48
CA PHE A 233 -7.08 -3.90 -11.52
C PHE A 233 -6.77 -3.26 -12.86
N ILE A 234 -5.94 -3.93 -13.65
CA ILE A 234 -5.53 -3.49 -14.98
C ILE A 234 -6.26 -4.35 -15.99
N LEU A 235 -7.07 -3.71 -16.83
CA LEU A 235 -7.88 -4.35 -17.85
C LEU A 235 -7.40 -3.92 -19.23
N GLU A 236 -7.38 -4.87 -20.15
CA GLU A 236 -6.98 -4.65 -21.54
C GLU A 236 -7.96 -5.36 -22.48
N PRO A 237 -8.51 -4.67 -23.50
CA PRO A 237 -9.46 -5.27 -24.43
C PRO A 237 -8.87 -6.52 -25.11
N GLY A 238 -9.71 -7.55 -25.30
CA GLY A 238 -9.31 -8.78 -25.98
C GLY A 238 -8.43 -9.75 -25.17
N VAL A 239 -8.16 -9.43 -23.90
CA VAL A 239 -7.47 -10.35 -23.01
C VAL A 239 -8.44 -11.41 -22.50
N GLU A 240 -8.38 -12.60 -23.09
CA GLU A 240 -9.06 -13.81 -22.61
C GLU A 240 -8.01 -14.75 -22.02
N ASN A 241 -7.62 -14.49 -20.77
CA ASN A 241 -6.59 -15.30 -20.13
C ASN A 241 -7.20 -16.33 -19.18
N GLN A 242 -6.77 -17.57 -19.29
CA GLN A 242 -7.00 -18.59 -18.26
C GLN A 242 -6.28 -18.25 -16.94
N TRP A 243 -5.39 -17.25 -16.97
CA TRP A 243 -4.52 -16.87 -15.87
C TRP A 243 -4.50 -15.36 -15.69
N THR A 244 -4.73 -14.90 -14.48
CA THR A 244 -4.51 -13.49 -14.10
C THR A 244 -3.15 -13.35 -13.46
N LYS A 245 -2.40 -12.34 -13.90
CA LYS A 245 -1.14 -11.93 -13.28
C LYS A 245 -1.42 -11.15 -11.99
N ILE A 246 -0.82 -11.57 -10.87
CA ILE A 246 -0.90 -10.86 -9.60
C ILE A 246 0.49 -10.37 -9.23
N THR A 247 0.66 -9.06 -9.09
CA THR A 247 1.95 -8.45 -8.75
C THR A 247 1.87 -7.74 -7.41
N SER A 248 2.67 -8.18 -6.46
CA SER A 248 2.88 -7.51 -5.18
C SER A 248 3.93 -6.44 -5.33
N ILE A 249 3.59 -5.21 -4.99
CA ILE A 249 4.44 -4.02 -5.11
C ILE A 249 4.69 -3.46 -3.71
N THR A 250 5.94 -3.41 -3.32
CA THR A 250 6.37 -2.81 -2.05
C THR A 250 7.13 -1.53 -2.33
N ILE A 251 6.58 -0.39 -1.91
CA ILE A 251 7.15 0.95 -2.12
C ILE A 251 7.73 1.46 -0.81
N ASN A 252 9.06 1.31 -0.64
CA ASN A 252 9.79 1.82 0.53
C ASN A 252 10.94 2.73 0.06
N GLU A 253 12.19 2.46 0.42
CA GLU A 253 13.37 3.14 -0.13
C GLU A 253 13.58 2.78 -1.61
N SER A 254 13.21 1.56 -1.97
CA SER A 254 13.19 1.06 -3.35
C SER A 254 11.86 0.37 -3.64
N ILE A 255 11.51 0.23 -4.91
CA ILE A 255 10.33 -0.52 -5.34
C ILE A 255 10.75 -1.97 -5.56
N LYS A 256 10.11 -2.89 -4.82
CA LYS A 256 10.27 -4.33 -5.02
C LYS A 256 8.99 -4.90 -5.63
N LYS A 257 9.13 -5.75 -6.66
CA LYS A 257 8.00 -6.37 -7.39
C LYS A 257 8.15 -7.89 -7.34
N VAL A 258 7.07 -8.58 -6.99
CA VAL A 258 6.98 -10.04 -7.06
C VAL A 258 5.70 -10.41 -7.78
N THR A 259 5.81 -11.18 -8.85
CA THR A 259 4.68 -11.54 -9.72
C THR A 259 4.36 -13.01 -9.62
N PHE A 260 3.08 -13.31 -9.50
CA PHE A 260 2.51 -14.65 -9.50
C PHE A 260 1.48 -14.78 -10.62
N LYS A 261 1.24 -16.02 -11.10
CA LYS A 261 0.11 -16.33 -11.98
C LYS A 261 -0.94 -17.08 -11.18
N LYS A 262 -2.19 -16.63 -11.27
CA LYS A 262 -3.33 -17.27 -10.63
C LYS A 262 -4.28 -17.78 -11.70
N SER A 263 -4.70 -19.05 -11.62
CA SER A 263 -5.75 -19.59 -12.51
C SER A 263 -7.07 -18.86 -12.26
N THR A 264 -7.75 -18.49 -13.33
CA THR A 264 -9.09 -17.90 -13.30
C THR A 264 -10.19 -18.93 -13.42
N VAL A 265 -9.83 -20.18 -13.74
CA VAL A 265 -10.76 -21.31 -13.84
C VAL A 265 -10.98 -21.91 -12.46
N GLU A 266 -12.22 -22.23 -12.10
CA GLU A 266 -12.54 -22.83 -10.80
C GLU A 266 -11.79 -24.16 -10.59
N PRO A 267 -11.44 -24.53 -9.33
CA PRO A 267 -10.54 -25.65 -9.03
C PRO A 267 -11.01 -27.03 -9.49
N GLN A 268 -12.25 -27.17 -9.93
CA GLN A 268 -12.85 -28.47 -10.30
C GLN A 268 -12.48 -28.98 -11.69
N GLN A 269 -11.78 -28.23 -12.54
CA GLN A 269 -11.43 -28.66 -13.91
C GLN A 269 -9.96 -28.54 -14.31
N ALA A 270 -9.07 -28.06 -13.46
CA ALA A 270 -7.64 -27.93 -13.78
C ALA A 270 -6.85 -28.98 -13.01
N ALA A 271 -6.23 -29.92 -13.74
CA ALA A 271 -5.09 -30.66 -13.21
C ALA A 271 -3.99 -29.66 -12.86
N VAL A 272 -3.61 -29.63 -11.59
CA VAL A 272 -2.68 -28.65 -11.02
C VAL A 272 -1.31 -28.80 -11.65
N THR A 273 -0.89 -27.79 -12.40
CA THR A 273 0.51 -27.45 -12.59
C THR A 273 0.66 -25.98 -12.21
N GLU A 274 0.77 -25.70 -10.94
CA GLU A 274 1.16 -24.39 -10.44
C GLU A 274 2.64 -24.16 -10.77
N GLY A 275 2.91 -23.58 -11.93
CA GLY A 275 4.21 -23.03 -12.27
C GLY A 275 4.23 -21.56 -11.90
N ALA A 276 4.83 -21.17 -10.77
CA ALA A 276 5.12 -19.80 -10.46
C ALA A 276 6.24 -19.32 -11.40
N PHE A 277 5.92 -18.45 -12.36
CA PHE A 277 6.93 -17.70 -13.12
C PHE A 277 7.24 -16.41 -12.37
N LEU A 278 8.51 -16.23 -12.03
CA LEU A 278 8.97 -15.22 -11.09
C LEU A 278 9.87 -14.24 -11.80
N SER A 279 9.54 -12.96 -11.73
CA SER A 279 10.48 -11.92 -12.04
C SER A 279 10.63 -10.96 -10.86
N ILE A 280 11.85 -10.78 -10.41
CA ILE A 280 12.23 -9.68 -9.53
C ILE A 280 12.77 -8.57 -10.43
N ASN A 281 12.11 -7.40 -10.45
CA ASN A 281 12.50 -6.24 -11.27
C ASN A 281 12.59 -6.51 -12.79
N GLY A 282 11.75 -7.39 -13.35
CA GLY A 282 11.68 -7.59 -14.81
C GLY A 282 12.83 -8.33 -15.46
N LEU A 283 13.78 -8.88 -14.70
CA LEU A 283 14.88 -9.70 -15.19
C LEU A 283 14.71 -11.16 -14.72
N PRO A 284 14.90 -12.17 -15.59
CA PRO A 284 15.00 -13.56 -15.18
C PRO A 284 16.31 -13.72 -14.40
N THR A 285 16.23 -13.94 -13.11
CA THR A 285 17.43 -14.09 -12.28
C THR A 285 17.66 -15.56 -11.95
N ALA A 286 18.65 -16.14 -12.59
CA ALA A 286 19.40 -17.23 -11.97
C ALA A 286 20.16 -16.61 -10.80
N MET A 287 19.97 -17.11 -9.58
CA MET A 287 20.74 -16.68 -8.42
C MET A 287 22.20 -17.11 -8.59
N THR A 288 23.08 -16.19 -8.92
CA THR A 288 24.52 -16.37 -8.73
C THR A 288 24.88 -15.96 -7.31
N SER A 289 25.48 -16.89 -6.59
CA SER A 289 25.98 -16.76 -5.24
C SER A 289 27.25 -15.92 -5.21
N GLU A 290 27.15 -14.60 -5.08
CA GLU A 290 28.25 -13.74 -4.61
C GLU A 290 27.68 -12.47 -4.01
N ASN A 291 27.50 -12.45 -2.68
CA ASN A 291 27.44 -11.20 -1.93
C ASN A 291 27.99 -11.42 -0.50
N VAL A 292 28.99 -10.63 -0.23
CA VAL A 292 29.78 -10.56 0.99
C VAL A 292 28.87 -10.38 2.23
N ILE A 293 28.99 -11.30 3.16
CA ILE A 293 28.36 -11.29 4.48
C ILE A 293 29.07 -10.25 5.35
N PRO A 294 28.38 -9.30 6.01
CA PRO A 294 29.00 -8.52 7.08
C PRO A 294 29.34 -9.45 8.23
N SER A 295 30.63 -9.60 8.51
CA SER A 295 31.14 -10.39 9.63
C SER A 295 30.86 -9.69 10.95
N ARG A 296 29.80 -10.07 11.65
CA ARG A 296 29.72 -9.96 13.11
C ARG A 296 29.61 -11.37 13.68
N PRO A 297 30.53 -11.81 14.55
CA PRO A 297 30.42 -13.12 15.17
C PRO A 297 29.35 -13.07 16.27
N ALA A 298 28.18 -13.61 16.01
CA ALA A 298 27.26 -13.96 17.07
C ALA A 298 27.73 -15.31 17.65
N THR A 299 28.39 -15.26 18.79
CA THR A 299 28.64 -16.44 19.61
C THR A 299 27.32 -16.95 20.15
N TRP A 300 26.90 -18.12 19.67
CA TRP A 300 25.78 -18.85 20.24
C TRP A 300 26.17 -19.36 21.63
N THR A 301 25.66 -18.72 22.69
CA THR A 301 25.70 -19.33 24.02
C THR A 301 24.54 -20.29 24.18
N ARG A 302 24.86 -21.56 24.11
CA ARG A 302 23.94 -22.66 24.38
C ARG A 302 23.60 -22.70 25.89
N THR A 303 22.38 -22.34 26.23
CA THR A 303 21.81 -22.70 27.53
C THR A 303 20.33 -23.06 27.35
N THR A 304 20.05 -24.34 27.11
CA THR A 304 18.74 -24.98 27.39
C THR A 304 18.80 -26.48 27.18
N GLU A 305 18.00 -27.18 27.93
CA GLU A 305 17.86 -28.63 28.01
C GLU A 305 17.92 -29.33 26.63
N GLU A 306 18.79 -30.32 26.50
CA GLU A 306 19.18 -30.98 25.24
C GLU A 306 18.04 -31.55 24.38
N HIS A 307 16.87 -31.81 24.95
CA HIS A 307 15.74 -32.40 24.21
C HIS A 307 14.94 -31.36 23.39
N SER A 308 14.74 -30.17 23.93
CA SER A 308 14.06 -29.07 23.23
C SER A 308 14.93 -28.46 22.15
N ALA A 309 16.24 -28.39 22.37
CA ALA A 309 17.21 -27.85 21.41
C ALA A 309 17.33 -28.69 20.13
N LYS A 310 17.19 -30.01 20.23
CA LYS A 310 17.32 -30.93 19.09
C LYS A 310 16.10 -30.94 18.17
N LEU A 311 14.89 -30.73 18.71
CA LEU A 311 13.64 -30.55 17.94
C LEU A 311 13.61 -29.18 17.27
N LEU A 312 14.09 -28.15 17.95
CA LEU A 312 14.16 -26.77 17.44
C LEU A 312 15.17 -26.61 16.28
N GLN A 313 16.30 -27.36 16.32
CA GLN A 313 17.30 -27.32 15.26
C GLN A 313 16.80 -27.79 13.88
N ASN A 314 15.72 -28.59 13.86
CA ASN A 314 15.13 -29.09 12.61
C ASN A 314 13.98 -28.20 12.05
N GLU A 315 13.41 -27.29 12.86
CA GLU A 315 12.24 -26.49 12.46
C GLU A 315 12.52 -24.97 12.41
N LEU A 316 13.52 -24.50 13.17
CA LEU A 316 13.94 -23.11 13.18
C LEU A 316 15.36 -23.02 12.66
N LYS A 317 15.54 -22.22 11.63
CA LYS A 317 16.84 -21.91 11.04
C LYS A 317 17.32 -20.55 11.53
N ARG A 318 18.50 -20.14 11.08
CA ARG A 318 19.18 -18.93 11.55
C ARG A 318 18.39 -17.64 11.33
N TYR A 319 17.73 -17.53 10.16
CA TYR A 319 17.01 -16.32 9.77
C TYR A 319 15.51 -16.55 9.79
N LEU A 320 14.77 -15.51 10.22
CA LEU A 320 13.32 -15.44 10.16
C LEU A 320 12.91 -14.37 9.13
N TYR A 321 11.97 -14.73 8.28
CA TYR A 321 11.44 -13.86 7.23
C TYR A 321 9.97 -13.57 7.48
N GLU A 322 9.62 -12.29 7.50
CA GLU A 322 8.24 -11.83 7.55
C GLU A 322 7.92 -11.10 6.25
N PRO A 323 7.10 -11.69 5.36
CA PRO A 323 6.74 -11.06 4.10
C PRO A 323 5.99 -9.74 4.31
N ASP A 324 6.18 -8.81 3.37
CA ASP A 324 5.37 -7.60 3.29
C ASP A 324 3.90 -7.93 3.09
N VAL A 325 3.03 -7.05 3.56
CA VAL A 325 1.58 -7.21 3.49
C VAL A 325 1.06 -7.37 2.05
N ALA A 326 1.73 -6.79 1.04
CA ALA A 326 1.36 -6.97 -0.36
C ALA A 326 1.56 -8.42 -0.81
N LEU A 327 2.66 -9.06 -0.39
CA LEU A 327 2.88 -10.49 -0.63
C LEU A 327 1.82 -11.35 0.08
N LEU A 328 1.53 -11.03 1.34
CA LEU A 328 0.53 -11.77 2.10
C LEU A 328 -0.87 -11.62 1.49
N LYS A 329 -1.23 -10.44 1.00
CA LYS A 329 -2.51 -10.17 0.36
C LYS A 329 -2.68 -10.91 -0.97
N SER A 330 -1.59 -11.26 -1.67
CA SER A 330 -1.66 -12.06 -2.91
C SER A 330 -2.20 -13.47 -2.69
N GLY A 331 -2.08 -13.99 -1.46
CA GLY A 331 -2.44 -15.37 -1.12
C GLY A 331 -1.45 -16.44 -1.58
N ALA A 332 -0.35 -16.05 -2.22
CA ALA A 332 0.67 -16.95 -2.79
C ALA A 332 1.67 -17.47 -1.74
N PHE A 333 1.17 -17.95 -0.59
CA PHE A 333 2.01 -18.28 0.56
C PHE A 333 3.07 -19.36 0.29
N ASP A 334 2.71 -20.42 -0.43
CA ASP A 334 3.64 -21.51 -0.71
C ASP A 334 4.65 -21.09 -1.80
N ALA A 335 4.19 -20.35 -2.81
CA ALA A 335 5.05 -19.79 -3.84
C ALA A 335 6.10 -18.80 -3.29
N ILE A 336 5.83 -18.08 -2.19
CA ILE A 336 6.84 -17.25 -1.49
C ILE A 336 7.97 -18.15 -0.95
N GLY A 337 7.62 -19.29 -0.32
CA GLY A 337 8.60 -20.24 0.17
C GLY A 337 9.48 -20.79 -0.95
N GLU A 338 8.89 -21.23 -2.05
CA GLU A 338 9.60 -21.76 -3.22
C GLU A 338 10.50 -20.69 -3.86
N LEU A 339 9.95 -19.49 -4.12
CA LEU A 339 10.68 -18.40 -4.76
C LEU A 339 11.96 -18.02 -4.04
N PHE A 340 11.89 -17.87 -2.74
CA PHE A 340 13.00 -17.40 -1.93
C PHE A 340 13.76 -18.54 -1.25
N ASN A 341 13.40 -19.80 -1.56
CA ASN A 341 13.96 -21.01 -0.94
C ASN A 341 13.85 -20.95 0.59
N LEU A 342 12.67 -20.64 1.09
CA LEU A 342 12.38 -20.48 2.51
C LEU A 342 11.43 -21.59 2.99
N GLU A 343 11.59 -22.03 4.22
CA GLU A 343 10.69 -22.99 4.86
C GLU A 343 9.67 -22.27 5.73
N LYS A 344 8.39 -22.59 5.55
CA LYS A 344 7.30 -22.00 6.31
C LYS A 344 7.25 -22.59 7.73
N LEU A 345 7.15 -21.76 8.77
CA LEU A 345 7.15 -22.20 10.16
C LEU A 345 5.91 -23.03 10.53
N ASP A 346 4.74 -22.60 10.06
CA ASP A 346 3.44 -23.28 10.24
C ASP A 346 2.49 -22.84 9.13
N THR A 347 1.48 -23.64 8.83
CA THR A 347 0.49 -23.35 7.78
C THR A 347 -0.19 -21.98 7.94
N GLN A 348 -0.38 -21.53 9.18
CA GLN A 348 -1.09 -20.30 9.52
C GLN A 348 -0.18 -19.14 9.99
N SER A 349 1.11 -19.41 10.26
CA SER A 349 2.00 -18.38 10.84
C SER A 349 2.44 -17.30 9.85
N GLN A 350 2.47 -17.61 8.56
CA GLN A 350 2.93 -16.72 7.48
C GLN A 350 4.32 -16.12 7.77
N LEU A 351 5.13 -16.85 8.50
CA LEU A 351 6.54 -16.61 8.75
C LEU A 351 7.35 -17.74 8.14
N TYR A 352 8.54 -17.41 7.67
CA TYR A 352 9.43 -18.37 7.01
C TYR A 352 10.80 -18.34 7.65
N THR A 353 11.57 -19.41 7.46
CA THR A 353 12.94 -19.55 8.01
C THR A 353 13.89 -20.10 6.97
N ALA A 354 15.17 -19.74 7.07
CA ALA A 354 16.26 -20.28 6.25
C ALA A 354 17.60 -20.10 6.96
N ASP A 355 18.60 -20.92 6.57
CA ASP A 355 19.97 -20.75 7.05
C ASP A 355 20.77 -19.73 6.22
N HIS A 356 20.27 -19.35 5.04
CA HIS A 356 20.86 -18.34 4.18
C HIS A 356 20.15 -16.99 4.32
N PHE A 357 20.89 -15.91 4.11
CA PHE A 357 20.36 -14.55 4.03
C PHE A 357 19.97 -14.23 2.59
N THR A 358 18.73 -13.78 2.38
CA THR A 358 18.20 -13.39 1.07
C THR A 358 18.08 -11.86 1.00
N PRO A 359 19.06 -11.17 0.45
CA PRO A 359 19.02 -9.71 0.32
C PRO A 359 17.85 -9.30 -0.59
N LYS A 360 17.30 -8.11 -0.33
CA LYS A 360 16.17 -7.57 -1.10
C LYS A 360 14.86 -8.36 -0.97
N PHE A 361 14.75 -9.29 -0.03
CA PHE A 361 13.45 -9.90 0.28
C PHE A 361 12.40 -8.81 0.51
N PRO A 362 11.21 -8.89 -0.10
CA PRO A 362 10.16 -7.89 0.11
C PRO A 362 9.43 -8.14 1.44
N GLY A 363 10.04 -7.69 2.52
CA GLY A 363 9.60 -7.90 3.89
C GLY A 363 10.72 -7.62 4.89
N ARG A 364 10.50 -8.00 6.15
CA ARG A 364 11.50 -7.92 7.21
C ARG A 364 12.30 -9.21 7.30
N ILE A 365 13.58 -9.07 7.64
CA ILE A 365 14.47 -10.21 7.93
C ILE A 365 15.06 -10.02 9.32
N PHE A 366 14.99 -11.06 10.12
CA PHE A 366 15.50 -11.09 11.47
C PHE A 366 16.55 -12.19 11.60
N ILE A 367 17.53 -12.00 12.47
CA ILE A 367 18.36 -13.09 12.98
C ILE A 367 17.78 -13.55 14.31
N ILE A 368 17.54 -14.86 14.45
CA ILE A 368 17.05 -15.46 15.69
C ILE A 368 18.21 -15.57 16.66
N GLU A 369 18.11 -14.90 17.81
CA GLU A 369 19.12 -14.93 18.87
C GLU A 369 18.85 -16.05 19.89
N ASN A 370 17.59 -16.21 20.27
CA ASN A 370 17.18 -17.18 21.28
C ASN A 370 15.71 -17.57 21.13
N VAL A 371 15.37 -18.74 21.64
CA VAL A 371 14.00 -19.21 21.81
C VAL A 371 13.67 -19.22 23.30
N LEU A 372 12.60 -18.53 23.66
CA LEU A 372 12.20 -18.31 25.04
C LEU A 372 10.89 -19.04 25.35
N THR A 373 10.78 -19.59 26.54
CA THR A 373 9.52 -20.05 27.11
C THR A 373 8.83 -18.91 27.87
N LYS A 374 7.51 -19.03 28.08
CA LYS A 374 6.77 -18.07 28.94
C LYS A 374 7.36 -17.98 30.37
N LYS A 375 7.94 -19.07 30.87
CA LYS A 375 8.54 -19.15 32.21
C LYS A 375 9.85 -18.34 32.26
N GLU A 376 10.68 -18.44 31.24
CA GLU A 376 11.92 -17.66 31.09
C GLU A 376 11.62 -16.17 30.90
N LEU A 377 10.63 -15.85 30.09
CA LEU A 377 10.19 -14.46 29.89
C LEU A 377 9.77 -13.80 31.22
N LYS A 378 9.03 -14.53 32.08
CA LYS A 378 8.61 -14.04 33.41
C LYS A 378 9.78 -13.83 34.39
N LYS A 379 10.88 -14.53 34.22
CA LYS A 379 12.05 -14.42 35.10
C LYS A 379 12.94 -13.21 34.79
N GLN A 380 12.82 -12.64 33.61
CA GLN A 380 13.61 -11.48 33.20
C GLN A 380 13.07 -10.21 33.86
N LYS A 381 13.93 -9.50 34.60
CA LYS A 381 13.56 -8.28 35.34
C LYS A 381 13.27 -7.09 34.41
N GLU A 382 13.97 -7.00 33.28
CA GLU A 382 13.77 -5.98 32.27
C GLU A 382 13.72 -6.64 30.89
N LEU A 383 12.55 -6.54 30.25
CA LEU A 383 12.34 -7.00 28.89
C LEU A 383 12.27 -5.79 27.96
N THR A 384 13.15 -5.77 26.98
CA THR A 384 13.15 -4.76 25.92
C THR A 384 12.94 -5.44 24.58
N GLY A 385 12.13 -4.85 23.71
CA GLY A 385 11.90 -5.33 22.37
C GLY A 385 10.54 -4.90 21.82
N ASN A 386 10.43 -4.89 20.51
CA ASN A 386 9.17 -4.66 19.81
C ASN A 386 8.41 -5.98 19.70
N VAL A 387 7.13 -6.00 20.09
CA VAL A 387 6.34 -7.23 20.10
C VAL A 387 5.69 -7.46 18.75
N ILE A 388 5.95 -8.63 18.16
CA ILE A 388 5.27 -9.14 16.96
C ILE A 388 4.48 -10.39 17.35
N VAL A 389 3.25 -10.48 16.85
CA VAL A 389 2.37 -11.64 17.08
C VAL A 389 1.92 -12.21 15.73
N ARG A 390 2.19 -13.49 15.50
CA ARG A 390 1.77 -14.22 14.29
C ARG A 390 1.30 -15.62 14.69
N ASN A 391 0.02 -15.91 14.45
CA ASN A 391 -0.60 -17.19 14.80
C ASN A 391 -0.39 -17.57 16.28
N TYR A 392 -0.68 -16.65 17.21
CA TYR A 392 -0.52 -16.83 18.64
C TYR A 392 -1.78 -16.35 19.37
N PRO A 393 -2.25 -17.08 20.45
CA PRO A 393 -3.54 -16.81 21.08
C PRO A 393 -3.51 -15.64 22.08
N ALA A 394 -2.93 -14.49 21.69
CA ALA A 394 -2.94 -13.23 22.44
C ALA A 394 -2.59 -12.06 21.52
N LYS A 395 -3.00 -10.84 21.87
CA LYS A 395 -2.66 -9.62 21.15
C LYS A 395 -1.33 -9.03 21.62
N ALA A 396 -0.66 -8.26 20.73
CA ALA A 396 0.63 -7.63 21.05
C ALA A 396 0.55 -6.74 22.30
N ASP A 397 -0.48 -5.91 22.42
CA ASP A 397 -0.67 -5.01 23.56
C ASP A 397 -0.90 -5.76 24.88
N GLU A 398 -1.62 -6.88 24.84
CA GLU A 398 -1.85 -7.75 26.00
C GLU A 398 -0.52 -8.35 26.48
N LEU A 399 0.31 -8.84 25.56
CA LEU A 399 1.61 -9.43 25.87
C LEU A 399 2.59 -8.37 26.37
N THR A 400 2.61 -7.19 25.74
CA THR A 400 3.44 -6.07 26.16
C THR A 400 3.14 -5.67 27.61
N LYS A 401 1.85 -5.56 27.97
CA LYS A 401 1.42 -5.24 29.34
C LYS A 401 1.70 -6.38 30.31
N ALA A 402 1.36 -7.63 29.96
CA ALA A 402 1.50 -8.79 30.83
C ALA A 402 2.96 -9.09 31.22
N PHE A 403 3.89 -8.86 30.29
CA PHE A 403 5.33 -9.08 30.51
C PHE A 403 6.12 -7.80 30.77
N LYS A 404 5.46 -6.62 30.83
CA LYS A 404 6.09 -5.31 31.06
C LYS A 404 7.22 -5.01 30.06
N ILE A 405 7.00 -5.33 28.77
CA ILE A 405 8.00 -5.17 27.71
C ILE A 405 8.13 -3.69 27.36
N LYS A 406 9.35 -3.16 27.46
CA LYS A 406 9.68 -1.79 27.00
C LYS A 406 10.05 -1.84 25.51
N SER A 407 9.57 -0.90 24.72
CA SER A 407 9.94 -0.78 23.29
C SER A 407 11.46 -0.56 23.14
N SER A 408 12.04 -1.17 22.10
CA SER A 408 13.47 -1.07 21.76
C SER A 408 13.64 -0.99 20.25
N GLY A 409 14.65 -0.24 19.74
CA GLY A 409 14.81 0.02 18.32
C GLY A 409 15.03 -1.24 17.46
N GLU A 410 15.97 -2.12 17.85
CA GLU A 410 16.44 -3.22 17.02
C GLU A 410 16.02 -4.61 17.53
N ALA A 411 15.65 -4.75 18.80
CA ALA A 411 15.28 -6.03 19.39
C ALA A 411 13.79 -6.31 19.20
N PHE A 412 13.46 -7.58 18.93
CA PHE A 412 12.10 -8.04 18.74
C PHE A 412 11.81 -9.28 19.58
N LEU A 413 10.57 -9.34 20.08
CA LEU A 413 9.99 -10.52 20.72
C LEU A 413 8.83 -10.99 19.83
N ILE A 414 9.04 -12.11 19.13
CA ILE A 414 8.11 -12.63 18.13
C ILE A 414 7.39 -13.83 18.71
N PHE A 415 6.10 -13.67 18.98
CA PHE A 415 5.21 -14.70 19.48
C PHE A 415 4.55 -15.39 18.28
N THR A 416 4.86 -16.68 18.10
CA THR A 416 4.40 -17.42 16.93
C THR A 416 4.12 -18.89 17.24
N LYS A 417 3.62 -19.63 16.26
CA LYS A 417 3.45 -21.07 16.28
C LYS A 417 4.35 -21.72 15.23
N VAL A 418 4.98 -22.82 15.63
CA VAL A 418 5.81 -23.67 14.77
C VAL A 418 5.15 -25.04 14.68
N ARG A 419 5.20 -25.66 13.51
CA ARG A 419 4.36 -26.82 13.16
C ARG A 419 4.39 -27.98 14.17
N LYS A 420 5.58 -28.44 14.57
CA LYS A 420 5.71 -29.59 15.49
C LYS A 420 5.85 -29.17 16.95
N THR A 421 6.52 -28.04 17.19
CA THR A 421 6.88 -27.60 18.55
C THR A 421 5.74 -26.81 19.23
N GLY A 422 4.79 -26.23 18.45
CA GLY A 422 3.70 -25.44 18.99
C GLY A 422 4.07 -23.98 19.19
N TYR A 423 3.56 -23.34 20.27
CA TYR A 423 3.75 -21.91 20.51
C TYR A 423 5.13 -21.60 21.08
N LEU A 424 5.84 -20.69 20.42
CA LEU A 424 7.18 -20.24 20.78
C LEU A 424 7.26 -18.72 20.90
N ILE A 425 8.28 -18.27 21.60
CA ILE A 425 8.66 -16.85 21.69
C ILE A 425 10.10 -16.75 21.20
N LEU A 426 10.29 -16.04 20.09
CA LEU A 426 11.60 -15.83 19.50
C LEU A 426 12.11 -14.45 19.91
N LYS A 427 13.32 -14.41 20.50
CA LYS A 427 14.09 -13.19 20.62
C LYS A 427 14.94 -13.04 19.38
N ALA A 428 14.81 -11.92 18.69
CA ALA A 428 15.45 -11.70 17.41
C ALA A 428 15.89 -10.25 17.23
N SER A 429 16.93 -10.03 16.45
CA SER A 429 17.37 -8.70 16.00
C SER A 429 17.03 -8.51 14.53
N ILE A 430 16.60 -7.29 14.16
CA ILE A 430 16.26 -6.98 12.79
C ILE A 430 17.54 -6.75 11.95
N LEU A 431 17.59 -7.36 10.76
CA LEU A 431 18.66 -7.20 9.78
C LEU A 431 18.20 -6.37 8.58
N GLN A 432 16.94 -6.49 8.22
CA GLN A 432 16.34 -5.75 7.12
C GLN A 432 14.94 -5.29 7.53
N HIS A 433 14.69 -4.00 7.38
CA HIS A 433 13.34 -3.42 7.46
C HIS A 433 12.57 -3.60 6.14
N TYR A 434 11.28 -3.24 6.13
CA TYR A 434 10.45 -3.29 4.92
C TYR A 434 11.02 -2.46 3.78
#